data_f891f917c23fba1ca91c23f6d2ce10bb
#
_entry.id   f891f917c23fba1ca91c23f6d2ce10bb
#
_cell.length_a   1.000
_cell.length_b   1.000
_cell.length_c   1.000
_cell.angle_alpha   90.00
_cell.angle_beta   90.00
_cell.angle_gamma   90.00
#
_symmetry.space_group_name_H-M   'P 1'
#
loop_
_entity.id
_entity.type
_entity.pdbx_description
1 polymer ?
#
loop_
_entity_poly.entity_id
_entity_poly.type
_entity_poly.pdbx_seq_one_letter_code
_entity_poly.pdbx_strand_id
1 'polypeptide(L)'
;VWVLPGVHRAGTVAHRSTPIGFQCAENPEGAVPVPVRAGSIVVFSSLTPHATGHNVTGGVRKAYIVQFAPDGAEALRDGGHVPQDDPQRQFAVLVDGIPVDG
;
A
#
# COMPACT_ATOMS: atom_id res chain seq x y z
N VAL A 1 -0.11 2.54 11.78
CA VAL A 1 0.81 2.09 10.73
C VAL A 1 2.20 2.65 11.00
N TRP A 2 3.23 1.89 10.66
CA TRP A 2 4.63 2.30 10.62
C TRP A 2 5.06 2.41 9.18
N VAL A 3 5.90 3.38 8.86
CA VAL A 3 6.42 3.59 7.50
C VAL A 3 7.93 3.81 7.53
N LEU A 4 8.61 3.47 6.43
CA LEU A 4 10.01 3.82 6.17
C LEU A 4 10.07 5.02 5.22
N PRO A 5 10.21 6.24 5.73
CA PRO A 5 10.23 7.43 4.90
C PRO A 5 11.42 7.43 3.93
N GLY A 6 11.19 7.89 2.71
CA GLY A 6 12.24 8.08 1.70
C GLY A 6 12.64 6.83 0.92
N VAL A 7 12.39 5.63 1.42
CA VAL A 7 12.78 4.36 0.77
C VAL A 7 12.11 4.16 -0.59
N HIS A 8 10.90 4.68 -0.78
CA HIS A 8 10.20 4.64 -2.06
C HIS A 8 11.02 5.22 -3.24
N ARG A 9 12.00 6.08 -2.97
CA ARG A 9 12.87 6.66 -4.00
C ARG A 9 13.86 5.66 -4.59
N ALA A 10 14.10 4.55 -3.91
CA ALA A 10 14.93 3.45 -4.41
C ALA A 10 14.17 2.50 -5.35
N GLY A 11 12.90 2.74 -5.59
CA GLY A 11 12.04 1.85 -6.36
C GLY A 11 11.58 0.64 -5.55
N THR A 12 11.29 -0.46 -6.24
CA THR A 12 10.87 -1.71 -5.60
C THR A 12 12.05 -2.34 -4.86
N VAL A 13 11.92 -2.50 -3.56
CA VAL A 13 12.91 -3.21 -2.74
C VAL A 13 12.69 -4.72 -2.80
N ALA A 14 13.77 -5.49 -2.70
CA ALA A 14 13.69 -6.94 -2.61
C ALA A 14 12.80 -7.35 -1.42
N HIS A 15 11.93 -8.32 -1.64
CA HIS A 15 11.00 -8.79 -0.63
C HIS A 15 10.76 -10.29 -0.76
N ARG A 16 10.33 -10.90 0.32
CA ARG A 16 9.94 -12.32 0.38
C ARG A 16 8.46 -12.45 0.75
N SER A 17 7.81 -13.48 0.26
CA SER A 17 6.46 -13.84 0.69
C SER A 17 6.50 -14.48 2.08
N THR A 18 5.57 -14.11 2.94
CA THR A 18 5.36 -14.69 4.27
C THR A 18 3.87 -14.98 4.47
N PRO A 19 3.48 -15.76 5.48
CA PRO A 19 2.08 -16.01 5.77
C PRO A 19 1.24 -14.77 6.06
N ILE A 20 1.88 -13.66 6.43
CA ILE A 20 1.22 -12.39 6.74
C ILE A 20 1.40 -11.32 5.67
N GLY A 21 1.95 -11.67 4.50
CA GLY A 21 2.18 -10.76 3.37
C GLY A 21 3.64 -10.68 2.96
N PHE A 22 3.98 -9.69 2.17
CA PHE A 22 5.35 -9.46 1.71
C PHE A 22 6.19 -8.76 2.78
N GLN A 23 7.40 -9.22 2.98
CA GLN A 23 8.35 -8.67 3.94
C GLN A 23 9.65 -8.27 3.24
N CYS A 24 10.04 -7.01 3.34
CA CYS A 24 11.30 -6.48 2.79
C CYS A 24 12.37 -6.26 3.86
N ALA A 25 12.01 -6.16 5.12
CA ALA A 25 12.94 -6.00 6.23
C ALA A 25 12.35 -6.54 7.54
N GLU A 26 13.24 -6.95 8.46
CA GLU A 26 12.87 -7.26 9.84
C GLU A 26 13.36 -6.12 10.73
N ASN A 27 12.45 -5.50 11.50
CA ASN A 27 12.77 -4.38 12.41
C ASN A 27 13.66 -3.30 11.76
N PRO A 28 13.23 -2.68 10.66
CA PRO A 28 14.08 -1.76 9.93
C PRO A 28 14.37 -0.50 10.75
N GLU A 29 15.65 -0.13 10.81
CA GLU A 29 16.04 1.18 11.33
C GLU A 29 15.34 2.31 10.55
N GLY A 30 14.97 3.37 11.23
CA GLY A 30 14.30 4.52 10.60
C GLY A 30 12.81 4.36 10.36
N ALA A 31 12.20 3.24 10.76
CA ALA A 31 10.75 3.13 10.72
C ALA A 31 10.12 4.10 11.72
N VAL A 32 9.16 4.88 11.26
CA VAL A 32 8.44 5.86 12.09
C VAL A 32 6.97 5.49 12.23
N PRO A 33 6.39 5.65 13.42
CA PRO A 33 4.96 5.49 13.60
C PRO A 33 4.20 6.67 13.00
N VAL A 34 3.03 6.39 12.44
CA VAL A 34 2.11 7.41 11.94
C VAL A 34 0.80 7.32 12.74
N PRO A 35 0.79 7.87 13.96
CA PRO A 35 -0.43 7.91 14.77
C PRO A 35 -1.37 8.97 14.21
N VAL A 36 -2.62 8.60 13.97
CA VAL A 36 -3.66 9.50 13.47
C VAL A 36 -4.97 9.26 14.20
N ARG A 37 -5.81 10.28 14.27
CA ARG A 37 -7.14 10.17 14.87
C ARG A 37 -8.11 9.45 13.92
N ALA A 38 -9.18 8.90 14.46
CA ALA A 38 -10.29 8.39 13.66
C ALA A 38 -10.82 9.48 12.71
N GLY A 39 -11.09 9.09 11.46
CA GLY A 39 -11.50 10.00 10.38
C GLY A 39 -10.33 10.62 9.60
N SER A 40 -9.08 10.40 10.02
CA SER A 40 -7.91 10.84 9.26
C SER A 40 -7.62 9.91 8.08
N ILE A 41 -6.91 10.45 7.09
CA ILE A 41 -6.41 9.73 5.92
C ILE A 41 -4.89 9.75 5.96
N VAL A 42 -4.28 8.59 5.69
CA VAL A 42 -2.83 8.47 5.48
C VAL A 42 -2.62 8.01 4.05
N VAL A 43 -1.84 8.79 3.30
CA VAL A 43 -1.53 8.50 1.89
C VAL A 43 -0.04 8.29 1.74
N PHE A 44 0.36 7.23 1.09
CA PHE A 44 1.75 6.94 0.77
C PHE A 44 1.86 6.14 -0.53
N SER A 45 3.02 6.21 -1.17
CA SER A 45 3.33 5.44 -2.37
C SER A 45 3.32 3.93 -2.08
N SER A 46 2.88 3.12 -3.04
CA SER A 46 2.98 1.66 -2.99
C SER A 46 4.42 1.15 -2.80
N LEU A 47 5.40 1.96 -3.18
CA LEU A 47 6.82 1.68 -2.98
C LEU A 47 7.33 2.03 -1.57
N THR A 48 6.48 2.57 -0.70
CA THR A 48 6.85 2.86 0.68
C THR A 48 6.70 1.61 1.53
N PRO A 49 7.79 1.04 2.06
CA PRO A 49 7.66 -0.06 3.01
C PRO A 49 6.88 0.40 4.23
N HIS A 50 5.88 -0.39 4.59
CA HIS A 50 5.01 -0.09 5.71
C HIS A 50 4.56 -1.36 6.42
N ALA A 51 4.21 -1.24 7.67
CA ALA A 51 3.71 -2.36 8.46
C ALA A 51 2.63 -1.92 9.44
N THR A 52 1.81 -2.86 9.82
CA THR A 52 0.84 -2.69 10.88
C THR A 52 1.05 -3.80 11.91
N GLY A 53 1.34 -3.41 13.15
CA GLY A 53 1.46 -4.34 14.26
C GLY A 53 0.10 -4.81 14.78
N HIS A 54 0.14 -5.77 15.69
CA HIS A 54 -1.06 -6.24 16.40
C HIS A 54 -1.71 -5.10 17.18
N ASN A 55 -3.04 -5.15 17.28
CA ASN A 55 -3.76 -4.28 18.20
C ASN A 55 -3.64 -4.85 19.60
N VAL A 56 -2.88 -4.18 20.44
CA VAL A 56 -2.65 -4.58 21.85
C VAL A 56 -3.60 -3.86 22.83
N THR A 57 -4.58 -3.11 22.32
CA THR A 57 -5.60 -2.44 23.14
C THR A 57 -6.84 -3.31 23.30
N GLY A 58 -7.66 -3.03 24.30
CA GLY A 58 -8.97 -3.68 24.46
C GLY A 58 -10.04 -3.24 23.48
N GLY A 59 -9.75 -2.27 22.60
CA GLY A 59 -10.70 -1.73 21.62
C GLY A 59 -10.53 -2.33 20.22
N VAL A 60 -11.46 -2.06 19.33
CA VAL A 60 -11.40 -2.47 17.92
C VAL A 60 -10.73 -1.37 17.11
N ARG A 61 -9.69 -1.73 16.35
CA ARG A 61 -9.07 -0.86 15.35
C ARG A 61 -9.63 -1.22 13.97
N LYS A 62 -10.20 -0.24 13.30
CA LYS A 62 -10.71 -0.38 11.93
C LYS A 62 -9.87 0.50 11.00
N ALA A 63 -9.57 0.00 9.80
CA ALA A 63 -8.96 0.77 8.73
C ALA A 63 -9.65 0.39 7.41
N TYR A 64 -9.88 1.39 6.58
CA TYR A 64 -10.32 1.21 5.20
C TYR A 64 -9.11 1.48 4.30
N ILE A 65 -8.74 0.51 3.47
CA ILE A 65 -7.57 0.58 2.61
C ILE A 65 -8.06 0.66 1.18
N VAL A 66 -7.64 1.71 0.48
CA VAL A 66 -7.91 1.91 -0.94
C VAL A 66 -6.57 2.05 -1.66
N GLN A 67 -6.44 1.37 -2.77
CA GLN A 67 -5.25 1.45 -3.62
C GLN A 67 -5.67 2.01 -4.98
N PHE A 68 -4.93 3.01 -5.43
CA PHE A 68 -5.11 3.62 -6.75
C PHE A 68 -3.88 3.35 -7.61
N ALA A 69 -4.10 3.14 -8.89
CA ALA A 69 -3.05 3.03 -9.90
C ALA A 69 -3.47 3.83 -11.14
N PRO A 70 -2.51 4.37 -11.91
CA PRO A 70 -2.82 4.94 -13.22
C PRO A 70 -3.31 3.82 -14.15
N ASP A 71 -4.10 4.19 -15.15
CA ASP A 71 -4.46 3.29 -16.25
C ASP A 71 -3.20 2.75 -16.94
N GLY A 72 -3.21 1.49 -17.32
CA GLY A 72 -2.04 0.80 -17.87
C GLY A 72 -0.96 0.45 -16.85
N ALA A 73 -1.23 0.58 -15.55
CA ALA A 73 -0.28 0.13 -14.54
C ALA A 73 -0.03 -1.39 -14.62
N GLU A 74 1.21 -1.78 -14.38
CA GLU A 74 1.64 -3.17 -14.36
C GLU A 74 2.23 -3.52 -12.98
N ALA A 75 2.03 -4.75 -12.55
CA ALA A 75 2.73 -5.32 -11.41
C ALA A 75 3.86 -6.23 -11.87
N LEU A 76 5.01 -6.14 -11.22
CA LEU A 76 6.10 -7.08 -11.44
C LEU A 76 5.80 -8.37 -10.65
N ARG A 77 5.64 -9.49 -11.37
CA ARG A 77 5.42 -10.82 -10.80
C ARG A 77 6.28 -11.84 -11.52
N ASP A 78 6.97 -12.65 -10.74
CA ASP A 78 7.79 -13.77 -11.26
C ASP A 78 8.75 -13.36 -12.39
N GLY A 79 9.30 -12.14 -12.30
CA GLY A 79 10.22 -11.58 -13.29
C GLY A 79 9.57 -11.04 -14.56
N GLY A 80 8.23 -11.03 -14.64
CA GLY A 80 7.46 -10.46 -15.74
C GLY A 80 6.55 -9.30 -15.31
N HIS A 81 6.07 -8.55 -16.30
CA HIS A 81 5.09 -7.50 -16.13
C HIS A 81 3.69 -8.06 -16.36
N VAL A 82 2.79 -7.85 -15.40
CA VAL A 82 1.40 -8.29 -15.47
C VAL A 82 0.51 -7.05 -15.42
N PRO A 83 -0.33 -6.81 -16.43
CA PRO A 83 -1.27 -5.69 -16.41
C PRO A 83 -2.19 -5.70 -15.20
N GLN A 84 -2.48 -4.54 -14.68
CA GLN A 84 -3.45 -4.32 -13.60
C GLN A 84 -4.78 -3.88 -14.22
N ASP A 85 -5.45 -4.80 -14.91
CA ASP A 85 -6.63 -4.54 -15.74
C ASP A 85 -7.82 -5.49 -15.45
N ASP A 86 -7.83 -6.15 -14.30
CA ASP A 86 -8.89 -7.07 -13.88
C ASP A 86 -10.21 -6.30 -13.61
N PRO A 87 -11.22 -6.41 -14.48
CA PRO A 87 -12.46 -5.65 -14.34
C PRO A 87 -13.33 -6.06 -13.15
N GLN A 88 -13.01 -7.17 -12.50
CA GLN A 88 -13.69 -7.60 -11.27
C GLN A 88 -13.11 -6.97 -10.01
N ARG A 89 -11.91 -6.40 -10.10
CA ARG A 89 -11.17 -5.87 -8.96
C ARG A 89 -10.73 -4.42 -9.13
N GLN A 90 -10.73 -3.92 -10.34
CA GLN A 90 -10.26 -2.59 -10.69
C GLN A 90 -11.36 -1.81 -11.36
N PHE A 91 -11.62 -0.62 -10.85
CA PHE A 91 -12.68 0.24 -11.32
C PHE A 91 -12.10 1.61 -11.63
N ALA A 92 -12.46 2.17 -12.78
CA ALA A 92 -12.12 3.55 -13.08
C ALA A 92 -12.79 4.48 -12.07
N VAL A 93 -11.99 5.33 -11.42
CA VAL A 93 -12.50 6.38 -10.52
C VAL A 93 -12.34 7.77 -11.12
N LEU A 94 -11.40 7.92 -12.05
CA LEU A 94 -11.18 9.14 -12.82
C LEU A 94 -10.93 8.75 -14.28
N VAL A 95 -11.55 9.47 -15.21
CA VAL A 95 -11.27 9.43 -16.65
C VAL A 95 -10.98 10.87 -17.09
N ASP A 96 -9.81 11.12 -17.66
CA ASP A 96 -9.33 12.46 -18.04
C ASP A 96 -9.44 13.50 -16.90
N GLY A 97 -9.20 13.04 -15.65
CA GLY A 97 -9.28 13.88 -14.46
C GLY A 97 -10.70 14.16 -13.95
N ILE A 98 -11.71 13.59 -14.58
CA ILE A 98 -13.12 13.73 -14.19
C ILE A 98 -13.55 12.48 -13.41
N PRO A 99 -14.20 12.63 -12.24
CA PRO A 99 -14.76 11.50 -11.50
C PRO A 99 -15.77 10.73 -12.36
N VAL A 100 -15.69 9.41 -12.28
CA VAL A 100 -16.69 8.53 -12.90
C VAL A 100 -17.86 8.38 -11.92
N ASP A 101 -19.05 8.73 -12.36
CA ASP A 101 -20.28 8.50 -11.59
C ASP A 101 -20.51 7.00 -11.46
N GLY A 102 -20.71 6.55 -10.21
CA GLY A 102 -20.97 5.15 -9.89
C GLY A 102 -22.38 4.69 -10.20
#